data_eb509499eea0604bdce2fe07e0effc86
#
_entry.id   eb509499eea0604bdce2fe07e0effc86
#
_cell.length_a   1.000
_cell.length_b   1.000
_cell.length_c   1.000
_cell.angle_alpha   90.00
_cell.angle_beta   90.00
_cell.angle_gamma   90.00
#
_symmetry.space_group_name_H-M   'P 1'
#
loop_
_entity.id
_entity.type
_entity.pdbx_description
1 polymer ?
#
loop_
_entity_poly.entity_id
_entity_poly.type
_entity_poly.pdbx_seq_one_letter_code
_entity_poly.pdbx_strand_id
1 'polypeptide(L)'
;MLYEIHMLKNYPPVNLNRDESGAPKSCMFGGTTRGRVSSQCLKRSWRRSPLFSQTIGAEHLGIRTRKLPQLVAEKLAEMGVSQEYIDTVFPKISGFGNKDGAENKDGSYTAQIVFYAPEDIQAVA
;
A
#
# COMPACT_ATOMS: atom_id res chain seq x y z
N MET A 1 -16.53 4.87 -18.24
CA MET A 1 -17.83 4.68 -17.54
C MET A 1 -17.63 5.18 -16.11
N LEU A 2 -18.51 6.06 -15.61
CA LEU A 2 -18.51 6.55 -14.23
C LEU A 2 -19.58 5.79 -13.43
N TYR A 3 -19.19 5.27 -12.27
CA TYR A 3 -20.13 4.68 -11.31
C TYR A 3 -20.17 5.54 -10.06
N GLU A 4 -21.35 5.98 -9.67
CA GLU A 4 -21.60 6.67 -8.41
C GLU A 4 -22.44 5.77 -7.50
N ILE A 5 -21.97 5.55 -6.28
CA ILE A 5 -22.65 4.72 -5.29
C ILE A 5 -23.07 5.61 -4.13
N HIS A 6 -24.36 5.78 -3.94
CA HIS A 6 -24.94 6.54 -2.84
C HIS A 6 -25.56 5.60 -1.82
N MET A 7 -25.07 5.67 -0.57
CA MET A 7 -25.57 4.84 0.53
C MET A 7 -25.94 5.72 1.71
N LEU A 8 -27.16 5.57 2.21
CA LEU A 8 -27.63 6.19 3.44
C LEU A 8 -27.85 5.11 4.50
N LYS A 9 -27.21 5.25 5.64
CA LYS A 9 -27.36 4.31 6.75
C LYS A 9 -27.27 5.05 8.08
N ASN A 10 -28.19 4.75 8.98
CA ASN A 10 -28.12 5.18 10.37
C ASN A 10 -27.27 4.18 11.16
N TYR A 11 -26.36 4.71 11.98
CA TYR A 11 -25.57 3.92 12.92
C TYR A 11 -25.92 4.28 14.34
N PRO A 12 -25.88 3.32 15.28
CA PRO A 12 -25.85 3.65 16.69
C PRO A 12 -24.59 4.50 16.99
N PRO A 13 -24.49 5.13 18.16
CA PRO A 13 -23.29 5.88 18.54
C PRO A 13 -22.05 5.00 18.47
N VAL A 14 -21.25 5.16 17.41
CA VAL A 14 -20.04 4.38 17.15
C VAL A 14 -18.95 5.28 16.59
N ASN A 15 -17.70 4.95 16.89
CA ASN A 15 -16.54 5.65 16.37
C ASN A 15 -15.90 4.84 15.23
N LEU A 16 -16.48 4.94 14.03
CA LEU A 16 -16.04 4.20 12.85
C LEU A 16 -14.71 4.71 12.28
N ASN A 17 -14.40 5.99 12.47
CA ASN A 17 -13.17 6.58 11.96
C ASN A 17 -12.72 7.71 12.87
N ARG A 18 -11.50 7.64 13.36
CA ARG A 18 -10.89 8.62 14.26
C ARG A 18 -10.03 9.61 13.49
N ASP A 19 -9.92 10.82 14.02
CA ASP A 19 -8.91 11.80 13.61
C ASP A 19 -7.56 11.55 14.32
N GLU A 20 -6.61 12.46 14.15
CA GLU A 20 -5.28 12.36 14.75
C GLU A 20 -5.29 12.48 16.28
N SER A 21 -6.30 13.13 16.85
CA SER A 21 -6.50 13.23 18.30
C SER A 21 -7.23 12.03 18.91
N GLY A 22 -7.70 11.09 18.08
CA GLY A 22 -8.49 9.94 18.50
C GLY A 22 -9.98 10.20 18.61
N ALA A 23 -10.44 11.43 18.33
CA ALA A 23 -11.85 11.78 18.32
C ALA A 23 -12.56 11.26 17.05
N PRO A 24 -13.90 11.06 17.08
CA PRO A 24 -14.64 10.70 15.89
C PRO A 24 -14.52 11.76 14.79
N LYS A 25 -14.13 11.32 13.58
CA LYS A 25 -14.15 12.24 12.43
C LYS A 25 -15.55 12.72 12.14
N SER A 26 -15.69 14.03 11.95
CA SER A 26 -16.95 14.67 11.60
C SER A 26 -16.79 15.61 10.41
N CYS A 27 -17.90 15.99 9.81
CA CYS A 27 -17.98 17.05 8.82
C CYS A 27 -19.37 17.68 8.85
N MET A 28 -19.45 18.93 8.40
CA MET A 28 -20.72 19.60 8.16
C MET A 28 -21.27 19.11 6.82
N PHE A 29 -22.47 18.53 6.83
CA PHE A 29 -23.16 18.08 5.64
C PHE A 29 -24.67 18.24 5.79
N GLY A 30 -25.28 18.96 4.84
CA GLY A 30 -26.72 19.27 4.90
C GLY A 30 -27.11 20.14 6.09
N GLY A 31 -26.26 21.12 6.48
CA GLY A 31 -26.51 22.04 7.60
C GLY A 31 -26.37 21.40 8.99
N THR A 32 -25.92 20.16 9.10
CA THR A 32 -25.77 19.42 10.36
C THR A 32 -24.41 18.73 10.44
N THR A 33 -23.81 18.70 11.63
CA THR A 33 -22.59 17.93 11.89
C THR A 33 -22.90 16.44 11.87
N ARG A 34 -22.19 15.71 11.03
CA ARG A 34 -22.35 14.26 10.84
C ARG A 34 -21.04 13.53 11.04
N GLY A 35 -21.12 12.29 11.46
CA GLY A 35 -19.96 11.38 11.46
C GLY A 35 -19.43 11.18 10.04
N ARG A 36 -18.10 11.18 9.89
CA ARG A 36 -17.44 11.03 8.60
C ARG A 36 -16.57 9.78 8.58
N VAL A 37 -16.71 8.98 7.56
CA VAL A 37 -15.76 7.91 7.22
C VAL A 37 -14.93 8.38 6.04
N SER A 38 -13.61 8.43 6.20
CA SER A 38 -12.71 8.88 5.12
C SER A 38 -12.62 7.84 4.00
N SER A 39 -12.33 8.30 2.78
CA SER A 39 -12.12 7.41 1.64
C SER A 39 -10.96 6.41 1.87
N GLN A 40 -9.93 6.83 2.60
CA GLN A 40 -8.83 5.94 2.97
C GLN A 40 -9.29 4.81 3.89
N CYS A 41 -10.15 5.10 4.86
CA CYS A 41 -10.73 4.11 5.77
C CYS A 41 -11.57 3.09 5.00
N LEU A 42 -12.47 3.55 4.13
CA LEU A 42 -13.29 2.69 3.27
C LEU A 42 -12.42 1.82 2.35
N LYS A 43 -11.51 2.42 1.60
CA LYS A 43 -10.63 1.70 0.67
C LYS A 43 -9.76 0.67 1.39
N ARG A 44 -9.26 0.98 2.60
CA ARG A 44 -8.52 0.01 3.40
C ARG A 44 -9.39 -1.17 3.80
N SER A 45 -10.62 -0.90 4.26
CA SER A 45 -11.57 -1.95 4.65
C SER A 45 -11.93 -2.85 3.47
N TRP A 46 -12.16 -2.29 2.29
CA TRP A 46 -12.42 -3.06 1.08
C TRP A 46 -11.26 -3.96 0.69
N ARG A 47 -10.03 -3.40 0.61
CA ARG A 47 -8.83 -4.18 0.26
C ARG A 47 -8.53 -5.33 1.24
N ARG A 48 -8.96 -5.19 2.49
CA ARG A 48 -8.75 -6.21 3.52
C ARG A 48 -9.93 -7.17 3.66
N SER A 49 -11.00 -6.96 2.91
CA SER A 49 -12.14 -7.88 2.96
C SER A 49 -11.81 -9.19 2.23
N PRO A 50 -12.25 -10.33 2.77
CA PRO A 50 -12.09 -11.61 2.08
C PRO A 50 -12.74 -11.61 0.69
N LEU A 51 -13.87 -10.92 0.54
CA LEU A 51 -14.56 -10.81 -0.75
C LEU A 51 -13.65 -10.17 -1.82
N PHE A 52 -12.91 -9.12 -1.47
CA PHE A 52 -12.04 -8.44 -2.43
C PHE A 52 -10.92 -9.35 -2.93
N SER A 53 -10.23 -10.04 -2.03
CA SER A 53 -9.17 -10.97 -2.40
C SER A 53 -9.67 -12.19 -3.15
N GLN A 54 -10.85 -12.71 -2.81
CA GLN A 54 -11.48 -13.85 -3.51
C GLN A 54 -11.96 -13.48 -4.92
N THR A 55 -12.44 -12.24 -5.11
CA THR A 55 -12.97 -11.80 -6.41
C THR A 55 -11.86 -11.47 -7.41
N ILE A 56 -10.77 -10.85 -6.93
CA ILE A 56 -9.66 -10.42 -7.81
C ILE A 56 -8.63 -11.53 -8.01
N GLY A 57 -8.48 -12.43 -7.04
CA GLY A 57 -7.38 -13.38 -6.96
C GLY A 57 -6.18 -12.77 -6.25
N ALA A 58 -5.61 -13.51 -5.31
CA ALA A 58 -4.48 -13.02 -4.50
C ALA A 58 -3.24 -12.73 -5.36
N GLU A 59 -3.07 -13.47 -6.44
CA GLU A 59 -1.99 -13.35 -7.42
C GLU A 59 -2.01 -12.02 -8.21
N HIS A 60 -3.18 -11.37 -8.30
CA HIS A 60 -3.34 -10.09 -8.98
C HIS A 60 -3.28 -8.88 -8.03
N LEU A 61 -3.06 -9.12 -6.74
CA LEU A 61 -3.01 -8.05 -5.75
C LEU A 61 -1.59 -7.51 -5.61
N GLY A 62 -1.39 -6.28 -6.04
CA GLY A 62 -0.12 -5.57 -5.83
C GLY A 62 0.13 -5.25 -4.35
N ILE A 63 1.38 -5.25 -3.96
CA ILE A 63 1.87 -4.93 -2.62
C ILE A 63 2.25 -3.46 -2.57
N ARG A 64 1.65 -2.70 -1.66
CA ARG A 64 2.05 -1.31 -1.39
C ARG A 64 3.12 -1.30 -0.32
N THR A 65 4.37 -1.10 -0.72
CA THR A 65 5.50 -1.24 0.19
C THR A 65 6.66 -0.32 -0.16
N ARG A 66 7.59 -0.15 0.79
CA ARG A 66 8.93 0.41 0.59
C ARG A 66 10.00 -0.69 0.62
N LYS A 67 9.63 -1.95 0.81
CA LYS A 67 10.54 -3.09 0.97
C LYS A 67 10.94 -3.73 -0.37
N LEU A 68 10.97 -2.95 -1.46
CA LEU A 68 11.40 -3.50 -2.75
C LEU A 68 12.78 -4.16 -2.68
N PRO A 69 13.81 -3.56 -2.01
CA PRO A 69 15.11 -4.19 -1.95
C PRO A 69 15.08 -5.61 -1.35
N GLN A 70 14.32 -5.81 -0.26
CA GLN A 70 14.19 -7.11 0.38
C GLN A 70 13.47 -8.12 -0.54
N LEU A 71 12.36 -7.70 -1.16
CA LEU A 71 11.57 -8.58 -2.04
C LEU A 71 12.38 -9.02 -3.28
N VAL A 72 13.19 -8.12 -3.83
CA VAL A 72 14.09 -8.45 -4.95
C VAL A 72 15.23 -9.34 -4.49
N ALA A 73 15.83 -9.09 -3.32
CA ALA A 73 16.88 -9.93 -2.76
C ALA A 73 16.39 -11.36 -2.50
N GLU A 74 15.20 -11.52 -1.93
CA GLU A 74 14.54 -12.82 -1.75
C GLU A 74 14.36 -13.53 -3.11
N LYS A 75 13.92 -12.79 -4.12
CA LYS A 75 13.69 -13.35 -5.46
C LYS A 75 15.00 -13.77 -6.14
N LEU A 76 16.06 -12.97 -6.04
CA LEU A 76 17.40 -13.31 -6.55
C LEU A 76 17.96 -14.57 -5.87
N ALA A 77 17.76 -14.70 -4.55
CA ALA A 77 18.16 -15.89 -3.81
C ALA A 77 17.39 -17.15 -4.28
N GLU A 78 16.08 -17.04 -4.54
CA GLU A 78 15.28 -18.13 -5.14
C GLU A 78 15.79 -18.52 -6.54
N MET A 79 16.31 -17.56 -7.30
CA MET A 79 16.90 -17.80 -8.62
C MET A 79 18.33 -18.38 -8.55
N GLY A 80 18.89 -18.57 -7.35
CA GLY A 80 20.22 -19.15 -7.14
C GLY A 80 21.37 -18.17 -7.33
N VAL A 81 21.11 -16.85 -7.29
CA VAL A 81 22.16 -15.82 -7.38
C VAL A 81 22.99 -15.80 -6.10
N SER A 82 24.30 -15.61 -6.23
CA SER A 82 25.21 -15.60 -5.08
C SER A 82 24.92 -14.45 -4.12
N GLN A 83 25.12 -14.68 -2.82
CA GLN A 83 24.90 -13.66 -1.79
C GLN A 83 25.78 -12.43 -2.01
N GLU A 84 27.00 -12.60 -2.46
CA GLU A 84 27.93 -11.50 -2.77
C GLU A 84 27.37 -10.55 -3.84
N TYR A 85 26.72 -11.11 -4.87
CA TYR A 85 26.07 -10.30 -5.88
C TYR A 85 24.83 -9.57 -5.34
N ILE A 86 24.00 -10.28 -4.56
CA ILE A 86 22.81 -9.71 -3.90
C ILE A 86 23.22 -8.51 -3.03
N ASP A 87 24.27 -8.65 -2.20
CA ASP A 87 24.76 -7.59 -1.33
C ASP A 87 25.27 -6.37 -2.13
N THR A 88 25.78 -6.59 -3.33
CA THR A 88 26.24 -5.51 -4.22
C THR A 88 25.09 -4.73 -4.85
N VAL A 89 23.99 -5.39 -5.22
CA VAL A 89 22.86 -4.74 -5.89
C VAL A 89 21.81 -4.19 -4.91
N PHE A 90 21.72 -4.76 -3.71
CA PHE A 90 20.73 -4.41 -2.71
C PHE A 90 20.64 -2.89 -2.42
N PRO A 91 21.76 -2.17 -2.17
CA PRO A 91 21.72 -0.72 -1.96
C PRO A 91 21.19 0.04 -3.19
N LYS A 92 21.57 -0.40 -4.40
CA LYS A 92 21.14 0.23 -5.66
C LYS A 92 19.63 0.17 -5.87
N ILE A 93 19.00 -0.95 -5.48
CA ILE A 93 17.55 -1.12 -5.56
C ILE A 93 16.84 -0.11 -4.63
N SER A 94 17.46 0.32 -3.53
CA SER A 94 16.89 1.33 -2.64
C SER A 94 16.69 2.68 -3.31
N GLY A 95 17.47 2.98 -4.35
CA GLY A 95 17.35 4.17 -5.20
C GLY A 95 16.22 4.11 -6.22
N PHE A 96 15.55 2.98 -6.35
CA PHE A 96 14.48 2.80 -7.33
C PHE A 96 13.33 3.80 -7.10
N GLY A 97 12.99 4.54 -8.15
CA GLY A 97 11.98 5.58 -8.09
C GLY A 97 12.47 6.94 -7.56
N ASN A 98 13.73 7.09 -7.20
CA ASN A 98 14.35 8.37 -6.91
C ASN A 98 14.69 9.10 -8.21
N LYS A 99 14.56 10.45 -8.20
CA LYS A 99 14.79 11.26 -9.38
C LYS A 99 16.16 11.07 -10.03
N ASP A 100 17.18 10.86 -9.21
CA ASP A 100 18.57 10.71 -9.64
C ASP A 100 19.11 9.28 -9.42
N GLY A 101 18.23 8.32 -9.11
CA GLY A 101 18.65 6.95 -8.77
C GLY A 101 19.48 6.86 -7.49
N ALA A 102 19.55 7.94 -6.70
CA ALA A 102 20.37 7.99 -5.51
C ALA A 102 19.89 6.97 -4.47
N GLU A 103 20.83 6.20 -3.93
CA GLU A 103 20.57 5.24 -2.87
C GLU A 103 20.05 5.94 -1.60
N ASN A 104 19.14 5.29 -0.90
CA ASN A 104 18.74 5.78 0.43
C ASN A 104 19.89 5.60 1.44
N LYS A 105 20.01 6.51 2.38
CA LYS A 105 21.05 6.49 3.43
C LYS A 105 21.09 5.18 4.22
N ASP A 106 19.97 4.53 4.34
CA ASP A 106 19.82 3.29 5.08
C ASP A 106 19.85 2.04 4.17
N GLY A 107 19.76 2.21 2.83
CA GLY A 107 19.85 1.12 1.84
C GLY A 107 18.74 0.08 1.89
N SER A 108 17.98 0.02 2.98
CA SER A 108 17.02 -1.06 3.25
C SER A 108 15.64 -0.84 2.65
N TYR A 109 15.28 0.40 2.33
CA TYR A 109 13.95 0.77 1.87
C TYR A 109 14.02 1.77 0.71
N THR A 110 13.02 1.73 -0.18
CA THR A 110 12.84 2.79 -1.17
C THR A 110 12.39 4.10 -0.50
N ALA A 111 12.76 5.25 -1.08
CA ALA A 111 12.37 6.57 -0.56
C ALA A 111 10.85 6.74 -0.53
N GLN A 112 10.18 6.21 -1.55
CA GLN A 112 8.73 6.32 -1.70
C GLN A 112 8.05 4.97 -1.53
N ILE A 113 6.80 5.00 -1.08
CA ILE A 113 5.93 3.83 -1.10
C ILE A 113 5.36 3.69 -2.50
N VAL A 114 5.62 2.56 -3.14
CA VAL A 114 5.10 2.25 -4.48
C VAL A 114 4.30 0.94 -4.44
N PHE A 115 3.44 0.76 -5.40
CA PHE A 115 2.76 -0.50 -5.63
C PHE A 115 3.61 -1.35 -6.57
N TYR A 116 3.81 -2.60 -6.20
CA TYR A 116 4.49 -3.61 -7.01
C TYR A 116 3.60 -4.83 -7.15
N ALA A 117 3.45 -5.30 -8.37
CA ALA A 117 2.91 -6.64 -8.64
C ALA A 117 4.04 -7.68 -8.51
N PRO A 118 3.72 -8.97 -8.37
CA PRO A 118 4.73 -10.03 -8.35
C PRO A 118 5.64 -10.01 -9.60
N GLU A 119 5.07 -9.69 -10.75
CA GLU A 119 5.76 -9.58 -12.03
C GLU A 119 6.76 -8.41 -12.04
N ASP A 120 6.43 -7.29 -11.40
CA ASP A 120 7.34 -6.13 -11.28
C ASP A 120 8.58 -6.49 -10.46
N ILE A 121 8.38 -7.24 -9.35
CA ILE A 121 9.49 -7.70 -8.51
C ILE A 121 10.40 -8.64 -9.28
N GLN A 122 9.81 -9.55 -10.06
CA GLN A 122 10.56 -10.47 -10.91
C GLN A 122 11.30 -9.75 -12.05
N ALA A 123 10.71 -8.70 -12.62
CA ALA A 123 11.35 -7.92 -13.69
C ALA A 123 12.53 -7.06 -13.19
N VAL A 124 12.56 -6.73 -11.89
CA VAL A 124 13.68 -6.00 -11.28
C VAL A 124 14.79 -6.96 -10.82
N ALA A 125 14.44 -8.19 -10.48
CA ALA A 125 15.40 -9.24 -10.09
C ALA A 125 16.17 -9.79 -11.28
#